data_eab56302f8d3d4d52651a84b77d95f12
#
_entry.id   eab56302f8d3d4d52651a84b77d95f12
#
_cell.length_a   1.000
_cell.length_b   1.000
_cell.length_c   1.000
_cell.angle_alpha   90.00
_cell.angle_beta   90.00
_cell.angle_gamma   90.00
#
_symmetry.space_group_name_H-M   'P 1'
#
loop_
_entity.id
_entity.type
_entity.pdbx_description
1 polymer ?
#
loop_
_entity_poly.entity_id
_entity_poly.type
_entity_poly.pdbx_seq_one_letter_code
_entity_poly.pdbx_strand_id
1 'polypeptide(L)'
;RDARLGGLVMEVSSQALKYDRTYSVDLAVGCFLNIGLDHISPVEHKDFEDYFTSKLKIFEQCRCAVVNLDSDHADRVLAAARAGAAERVLTFGLEREGAYAWASDLHATELGVSFTLHLGDEERAAALPFPGDFSVSNALCAAICAEELGLSIDEIVAGLAVTHVPGRMEFYRSTDGRVTAVVDYAHNRLAFESLLSAIKGTFAGVEKIAVFGAVGGKALERRRDLPEVAAKYADRIILTTDDPWTEDPADICRQMEEALPVGFPHETVLDRAAAIDHAFDLAEKCGRRAVVMLLGKGSDATQHVASGYEDVETDSVLAARHIAAHDAR
;
A
#
# COMPACT_ATOMS: atom_id res chain seq x y z
N ARG A 1 -15.43 -25.45 -5.84
CA ARG A 1 -15.37 -26.69 -5.03
C ARG A 1 -14.34 -27.72 -5.56
N ASP A 2 -13.81 -27.51 -6.76
CA ASP A 2 -12.95 -28.51 -7.43
C ASP A 2 -11.46 -28.13 -7.52
N ALA A 3 -11.04 -26.97 -6.99
CA ALA A 3 -9.64 -26.60 -6.94
C ALA A 3 -8.99 -27.30 -5.72
N ARG A 4 -8.05 -28.22 -6.00
CA ARG A 4 -7.16 -28.78 -4.98
C ARG A 4 -6.07 -27.74 -4.68
N LEU A 5 -6.38 -26.78 -3.83
CA LEU A 5 -5.41 -25.76 -3.41
C LEU A 5 -4.47 -26.36 -2.37
N GLY A 6 -3.16 -26.15 -2.55
CA GLY A 6 -2.14 -26.48 -1.54
C GLY A 6 -2.15 -25.49 -0.36
N GLY A 7 -2.63 -24.27 -0.57
CA GLY A 7 -2.75 -23.22 0.45
C GLY A 7 -3.65 -22.09 -0.03
N LEU A 8 -4.04 -21.22 0.91
CA LEU A 8 -4.82 -20.01 0.67
C LEU A 8 -4.20 -18.88 1.47
N VAL A 9 -3.96 -17.74 0.82
CA VAL A 9 -3.62 -16.48 1.49
C VAL A 9 -4.88 -15.62 1.55
N MET A 10 -5.21 -15.10 2.72
CA MET A 10 -6.42 -14.33 2.97
C MET A 10 -6.09 -13.03 3.70
N GLU A 11 -6.58 -11.91 3.17
CA GLU A 11 -6.62 -10.67 3.91
C GLU A 11 -7.76 -10.72 4.95
N VAL A 12 -7.42 -10.41 6.21
CA VAL A 12 -8.39 -10.42 7.31
C VAL A 12 -8.51 -9.01 7.89
N SER A 13 -9.62 -8.34 7.64
CA SER A 13 -9.86 -7.00 8.15
C SER A 13 -10.14 -7.02 9.68
N SER A 14 -9.87 -5.90 10.34
CA SER A 14 -10.20 -5.71 11.76
C SER A 14 -11.69 -5.93 12.05
N GLN A 15 -12.57 -5.52 11.13
CA GLN A 15 -14.00 -5.77 11.24
C GLN A 15 -14.35 -7.26 11.09
N ALA A 16 -13.65 -7.99 10.22
CA ALA A 16 -13.85 -9.44 10.11
C ALA A 16 -13.55 -10.15 11.43
N LEU A 17 -12.47 -9.75 12.11
CA LEU A 17 -12.11 -10.26 13.43
C LEU A 17 -13.05 -9.76 14.53
N LYS A 18 -13.48 -8.49 14.50
CA LYS A 18 -14.43 -7.92 15.46
C LYS A 18 -15.77 -8.65 15.47
N TYR A 19 -16.28 -9.00 14.28
CA TYR A 19 -17.57 -9.64 14.10
C TYR A 19 -17.47 -11.16 13.88
N ASP A 20 -16.33 -11.76 14.25
CA ASP A 20 -16.06 -13.20 14.19
C ASP A 20 -16.39 -13.84 12.82
N ARG A 21 -16.17 -13.08 11.71
CA ARG A 21 -16.42 -13.58 10.33
C ARG A 21 -15.45 -14.68 9.92
N THR A 22 -14.32 -14.80 10.62
CA THR A 22 -13.31 -15.85 10.44
C THR A 22 -13.44 -16.96 11.47
N TYR A 23 -14.55 -17.00 12.23
CA TYR A 23 -14.80 -18.03 13.23
C TYR A 23 -14.67 -19.43 12.60
N SER A 24 -14.02 -20.35 13.31
CA SER A 24 -13.72 -21.72 12.85
C SER A 24 -12.73 -21.82 11.66
N VAL A 25 -12.05 -20.74 11.25
CA VAL A 25 -10.93 -20.85 10.32
C VAL A 25 -9.66 -21.08 11.14
N ASP A 26 -9.06 -22.27 11.00
CA ASP A 26 -7.75 -22.58 11.59
C ASP A 26 -6.68 -22.06 10.63
N LEU A 27 -5.99 -20.99 11.01
CA LEU A 27 -4.94 -20.37 10.23
C LEU A 27 -3.60 -21.04 10.52
N ALA A 28 -2.93 -21.55 9.49
CA ALA A 28 -1.56 -22.03 9.65
C ALA A 28 -0.64 -20.89 10.14
N VAL A 29 -0.79 -19.71 9.55
CA VAL A 29 0.00 -18.51 9.89
C VAL A 29 -0.94 -17.32 10.05
N GLY A 30 -0.79 -16.55 11.14
CA GLY A 30 -1.48 -15.29 11.38
C GLY A 30 -0.48 -14.14 11.46
N CYS A 31 -0.57 -13.18 10.52
CA CYS A 31 0.40 -12.09 10.41
C CYS A 31 -0.18 -10.76 10.89
N PHE A 32 0.60 -10.02 11.67
CA PHE A 32 0.33 -8.64 12.02
C PHE A 32 1.42 -7.73 11.39
N LEU A 33 1.04 -6.99 10.35
CA LEU A 33 1.99 -6.19 9.56
C LEU A 33 2.26 -4.83 10.20
N ASN A 34 1.22 -4.05 10.44
CA ASN A 34 1.31 -2.71 11.01
C ASN A 34 -0.04 -2.24 11.56
N ILE A 35 0.00 -1.11 12.26
CA ILE A 35 -1.18 -0.39 12.71
C ILE A 35 -0.92 1.11 12.67
N GLY A 36 -1.94 1.88 12.34
CA GLY A 36 -1.97 3.34 12.39
C GLY A 36 -3.37 3.79 12.73
N LEU A 37 -3.58 5.09 12.90
CA LEU A 37 -4.93 5.66 13.07
C LEU A 37 -5.69 5.53 11.76
N ASP A 38 -6.70 4.67 11.74
CA ASP A 38 -7.61 4.43 10.62
C ASP A 38 -8.86 3.70 11.13
N HIS A 39 -9.93 3.65 10.34
CA HIS A 39 -11.14 2.91 10.68
C HIS A 39 -11.86 3.34 11.97
N ILE A 40 -11.65 4.57 12.44
CA ILE A 40 -12.35 5.11 13.61
C ILE A 40 -13.57 5.88 13.14
N SER A 41 -14.74 5.26 13.25
CA SER A 41 -16.01 5.87 12.84
C SER A 41 -17.19 5.19 13.56
N PRO A 42 -18.38 5.80 13.59
CA PRO A 42 -19.57 5.19 14.19
C PRO A 42 -19.98 3.85 13.57
N VAL A 43 -19.54 3.56 12.35
CA VAL A 43 -19.91 2.34 11.60
C VAL A 43 -18.79 1.29 11.57
N GLU A 44 -17.61 1.62 12.09
CA GLU A 44 -16.44 0.73 12.08
C GLU A 44 -15.98 0.42 13.52
N HIS A 45 -15.02 1.17 14.03
CA HIS A 45 -14.52 1.05 15.41
C HIS A 45 -14.78 2.33 16.19
N LYS A 46 -15.22 2.18 17.45
CA LYS A 46 -15.56 3.33 18.29
C LYS A 46 -14.35 4.17 18.68
N ASP A 47 -13.17 3.54 18.78
CA ASP A 47 -11.89 4.16 19.15
C ASP A 47 -10.71 3.29 18.69
N PHE A 48 -9.49 3.82 18.86
CA PHE A 48 -8.28 3.11 18.51
C PHE A 48 -8.10 1.79 19.25
N GLU A 49 -8.50 1.73 20.52
CA GLU A 49 -8.34 0.51 21.32
C GLU A 49 -9.26 -0.61 20.84
N ASP A 50 -10.50 -0.29 20.45
CA ASP A 50 -11.42 -1.24 19.80
C ASP A 50 -10.86 -1.74 18.46
N TYR A 51 -10.28 -0.84 17.66
CA TYR A 51 -9.62 -1.21 16.41
C TYR A 51 -8.41 -2.11 16.64
N PHE A 52 -7.50 -1.71 17.53
CA PHE A 52 -6.27 -2.43 17.83
C PHE A 52 -6.55 -3.82 18.42
N THR A 53 -7.38 -3.90 19.46
CA THR A 53 -7.72 -5.19 20.09
C THR A 53 -8.46 -6.12 19.15
N SER A 54 -9.28 -5.59 18.24
CA SER A 54 -9.93 -6.40 17.20
C SER A 54 -8.90 -7.05 16.26
N LYS A 55 -7.86 -6.33 15.85
CA LYS A 55 -6.79 -6.89 15.02
C LYS A 55 -6.00 -7.99 15.74
N LEU A 56 -5.78 -7.87 17.04
CA LEU A 56 -5.04 -8.85 17.83
C LEU A 56 -5.73 -10.22 17.93
N LYS A 57 -7.04 -10.29 17.72
CA LYS A 57 -7.80 -11.56 17.70
C LYS A 57 -7.28 -12.58 16.68
N ILE A 58 -6.52 -12.15 15.67
CA ILE A 58 -5.94 -13.08 14.69
C ILE A 58 -5.04 -14.13 15.37
N PHE A 59 -4.42 -13.79 16.49
CA PHE A 59 -3.56 -14.69 17.25
C PHE A 59 -4.32 -15.73 18.08
N GLU A 60 -5.64 -15.60 18.21
CA GLU A 60 -6.50 -16.57 18.89
C GLU A 60 -6.83 -17.78 18.01
N GLN A 61 -6.53 -17.71 16.68
CA GLN A 61 -6.92 -18.71 15.69
C GLN A 61 -5.81 -19.07 14.70
N CYS A 62 -4.52 -18.85 15.05
CA CYS A 62 -3.39 -19.24 14.22
C CYS A 62 -2.42 -20.14 14.98
N ARG A 63 -1.76 -21.05 14.24
CA ARG A 63 -0.72 -21.94 14.80
C ARG A 63 0.66 -21.30 14.86
N CYS A 64 0.97 -20.45 13.91
CA CYS A 64 2.17 -19.61 13.91
C CYS A 64 1.77 -18.14 13.85
N ALA A 65 2.22 -17.35 14.82
CA ALA A 65 2.03 -15.89 14.83
C ALA A 65 3.26 -15.21 14.25
N VAL A 66 3.07 -14.27 13.33
CA VAL A 66 4.14 -13.49 12.70
C VAL A 66 3.95 -12.01 13.04
N VAL A 67 4.94 -11.40 13.69
CA VAL A 67 4.85 -10.05 14.26
C VAL A 67 5.94 -9.15 13.69
N ASN A 68 5.53 -7.99 13.17
CA ASN A 68 6.43 -6.92 12.76
C ASN A 68 6.96 -6.15 13.99
N LEU A 69 8.27 -6.15 14.19
CA LEU A 69 8.93 -5.42 15.27
C LEU A 69 9.08 -3.91 15.00
N ASP A 70 8.85 -3.47 13.76
CA ASP A 70 8.89 -2.06 13.37
C ASP A 70 7.50 -1.41 13.38
N SER A 71 6.44 -2.19 13.69
CA SER A 71 5.09 -1.67 13.84
C SER A 71 4.96 -0.81 15.08
N ASP A 72 4.13 0.22 15.01
CA ASP A 72 3.65 0.89 16.21
C ASP A 72 3.06 -0.13 17.20
N HIS A 73 3.30 0.07 18.48
CA HIS A 73 2.85 -0.84 19.54
C HIS A 73 3.35 -2.30 19.44
N ALA A 74 4.51 -2.54 18.78
CA ALA A 74 5.06 -3.89 18.58
C ALA A 74 5.14 -4.72 19.85
N ASP A 75 5.49 -4.12 21.01
CA ASP A 75 5.53 -4.80 22.31
C ASP A 75 4.17 -5.38 22.71
N ARG A 76 3.09 -4.61 22.50
CA ARG A 76 1.71 -5.07 22.80
C ARG A 76 1.28 -6.16 21.84
N VAL A 77 1.64 -6.04 20.55
CA VAL A 77 1.37 -7.05 19.52
C VAL A 77 2.07 -8.35 19.87
N LEU A 78 3.37 -8.28 20.23
CA LEU A 78 4.17 -9.44 20.61
C LEU A 78 3.64 -10.10 21.89
N ALA A 79 3.23 -9.31 22.87
CA ALA A 79 2.59 -9.82 24.09
C ALA A 79 1.30 -10.57 23.77
N ALA A 80 0.44 -10.03 22.91
CA ALA A 80 -0.80 -10.68 22.48
C ALA A 80 -0.54 -11.97 21.70
N ALA A 81 0.44 -11.97 20.80
CA ALA A 81 0.84 -13.16 20.04
C ALA A 81 1.32 -14.29 20.96
N ARG A 82 2.09 -13.96 22.00
CA ARG A 82 2.57 -14.94 23.01
C ARG A 82 1.48 -15.45 23.94
N ALA A 83 0.45 -14.65 24.18
CA ALA A 83 -0.70 -15.03 25.01
C ALA A 83 -1.82 -15.74 24.24
N GLY A 84 -1.78 -15.70 22.91
CA GLY A 84 -2.75 -16.31 22.01
C GLY A 84 -2.62 -17.82 21.89
N ALA A 85 -3.25 -18.40 20.86
CA ALA A 85 -3.26 -19.83 20.61
C ALA A 85 -2.02 -20.34 19.84
N ALA A 86 -1.15 -19.43 19.36
CA ALA A 86 -0.03 -19.79 18.52
C ALA A 86 1.01 -20.67 19.25
N GLU A 87 1.40 -21.77 18.64
CA GLU A 87 2.46 -22.67 19.13
C GLU A 87 3.85 -22.03 18.95
N ARG A 88 3.99 -21.18 17.94
CA ARG A 88 5.23 -20.45 17.61
C ARG A 88 4.94 -18.98 17.35
N VAL A 89 5.87 -18.14 17.77
CA VAL A 89 5.83 -16.69 17.49
C VAL A 89 7.13 -16.33 16.78
N LEU A 90 7.03 -15.97 15.51
CA LEU A 90 8.13 -15.52 14.67
C LEU A 90 8.05 -14.00 14.53
N THR A 91 9.19 -13.36 14.37
CA THR A 91 9.27 -11.91 14.27
C THR A 91 10.00 -11.47 13.02
N PHE A 92 9.69 -10.31 12.50
CA PHE A 92 10.45 -9.70 11.43
C PHE A 92 10.60 -8.19 11.65
N GLY A 93 11.57 -7.60 10.98
CA GLY A 93 11.78 -6.16 10.94
C GLY A 93 12.97 -5.80 10.06
N LEU A 94 12.97 -4.55 9.58
CA LEU A 94 14.11 -4.01 8.83
C LEU A 94 15.30 -3.85 9.77
N GLU A 95 16.50 -4.23 9.31
CA GLU A 95 17.75 -4.09 10.08
C GLU A 95 17.65 -4.54 11.55
N ARG A 96 16.73 -5.48 11.83
CA ARG A 96 16.47 -6.04 13.17
C ARG A 96 17.23 -7.35 13.37
N GLU A 97 18.54 -7.28 13.44
CA GLU A 97 19.37 -8.45 13.77
C GLU A 97 18.82 -9.17 15.02
N GLY A 98 18.58 -10.47 14.88
CA GLY A 98 17.95 -11.30 15.91
C GLY A 98 16.43 -11.45 15.80
N ALA A 99 15.75 -10.76 14.87
CA ALA A 99 14.43 -11.18 14.40
C ALA A 99 14.55 -12.47 13.56
N TYR A 100 13.48 -13.24 13.45
CA TYR A 100 13.47 -14.46 12.65
C TYR A 100 13.71 -14.16 11.15
N ALA A 101 13.08 -13.08 10.63
CA ALA A 101 13.40 -12.56 9.30
C ALA A 101 13.78 -11.08 9.39
N TRP A 102 14.88 -10.72 8.76
CA TRP A 102 15.34 -9.34 8.70
C TRP A 102 16.16 -9.09 7.43
N ALA A 103 16.46 -7.84 7.12
CA ALA A 103 17.20 -7.45 5.92
C ALA A 103 18.42 -6.61 6.29
N SER A 104 19.52 -6.82 5.57
CA SER A 104 20.70 -5.96 5.59
C SER A 104 21.06 -5.51 4.16
N ASP A 105 22.02 -4.59 4.05
CA ASP A 105 22.59 -4.13 2.77
C ASP A 105 21.51 -3.63 1.79
N LEU A 106 20.57 -2.81 2.27
CA LEU A 106 19.50 -2.28 1.46
C LEU A 106 20.02 -1.25 0.44
N HIS A 107 19.78 -1.52 -0.84
CA HIS A 107 20.14 -0.63 -1.94
C HIS A 107 18.91 -0.36 -2.81
N ALA A 108 18.27 0.80 -2.60
CA ALA A 108 17.14 1.24 -3.39
C ALA A 108 17.58 1.98 -4.65
N THR A 109 16.92 1.69 -5.77
CA THR A 109 17.04 2.37 -7.06
C THR A 109 15.67 2.66 -7.64
N GLU A 110 15.60 3.41 -8.75
CA GLU A 110 14.34 3.61 -9.47
C GLU A 110 13.73 2.30 -10.01
N LEU A 111 14.54 1.24 -10.14
CA LEU A 111 14.12 -0.05 -10.69
C LEU A 111 13.69 -1.07 -9.64
N GLY A 112 13.96 -0.79 -8.37
CA GLY A 112 13.64 -1.70 -7.28
C GLY A 112 14.59 -1.57 -6.10
N VAL A 113 14.56 -2.55 -5.21
CA VAL A 113 15.46 -2.64 -4.06
C VAL A 113 16.14 -4.01 -4.03
N SER A 114 17.45 -4.04 -3.79
CA SER A 114 18.20 -5.24 -3.46
C SER A 114 18.60 -5.22 -2.00
N PHE A 115 18.69 -6.39 -1.38
CA PHE A 115 19.05 -6.55 0.04
C PHE A 115 19.53 -7.97 0.30
N THR A 116 20.15 -8.19 1.46
CA THR A 116 20.38 -9.52 1.98
C THR A 116 19.19 -9.93 2.86
N LEU A 117 18.47 -10.97 2.47
CA LEU A 117 17.43 -11.61 3.28
C LEU A 117 18.08 -12.55 4.29
N HIS A 118 17.83 -12.33 5.58
CA HIS A 118 18.12 -13.27 6.66
C HIS A 118 16.79 -13.93 7.07
N LEU A 119 16.72 -15.25 7.07
CA LEU A 119 15.53 -16.04 7.37
C LEU A 119 15.93 -17.26 8.22
N GLY A 120 15.58 -17.29 9.49
CA GLY A 120 16.08 -18.27 10.44
C GLY A 120 17.61 -18.23 10.52
N ASP A 121 18.24 -19.36 10.22
CA ASP A 121 19.72 -19.49 10.20
C ASP A 121 20.33 -19.33 8.78
N GLU A 122 19.51 -19.03 7.78
CA GLU A 122 19.94 -18.88 6.39
C GLU A 122 19.96 -17.41 5.95
N GLU A 123 20.82 -17.12 4.96
CA GLU A 123 20.87 -15.81 4.30
C GLU A 123 21.00 -15.94 2.79
N ARG A 124 20.39 -15.04 2.02
CA ARG A 124 20.46 -14.96 0.55
C ARG A 124 20.31 -13.53 0.06
N ALA A 125 21.02 -13.25 -1.04
CA ALA A 125 20.76 -12.03 -1.80
C ALA A 125 19.36 -12.06 -2.40
N ALA A 126 18.60 -11.01 -2.18
CA ALA A 126 17.22 -10.86 -2.63
C ALA A 126 17.01 -9.53 -3.34
N ALA A 127 15.97 -9.45 -4.16
CA ALA A 127 15.57 -8.22 -4.81
C ALA A 127 14.05 -8.15 -4.98
N LEU A 128 13.53 -6.92 -5.02
CA LEU A 128 12.15 -6.61 -5.38
C LEU A 128 12.14 -5.67 -6.59
N PRO A 129 11.20 -5.82 -7.54
CA PRO A 129 11.11 -4.98 -8.74
C PRO A 129 10.46 -3.60 -8.48
N PHE A 130 10.38 -3.17 -7.24
CA PHE A 130 9.85 -1.87 -6.81
C PHE A 130 10.57 -1.38 -5.56
N PRO A 131 10.76 -0.06 -5.39
CA PRO A 131 11.48 0.52 -4.26
C PRO A 131 10.61 0.61 -3.00
N GLY A 132 11.25 0.97 -1.89
CA GLY A 132 10.63 1.31 -0.62
C GLY A 132 10.87 0.29 0.48
N ASP A 133 11.24 0.79 1.64
CA ASP A 133 11.53 -0.03 2.83
C ASP A 133 10.30 -0.83 3.28
N PHE A 134 9.09 -0.26 3.14
CA PHE A 134 7.84 -0.96 3.43
C PHE A 134 7.65 -2.19 2.51
N SER A 135 8.16 -2.15 1.28
CA SER A 135 8.12 -3.29 0.36
C SER A 135 9.02 -4.42 0.86
N VAL A 136 10.22 -4.07 1.37
CA VAL A 136 11.11 -5.05 2.00
C VAL A 136 10.47 -5.62 3.27
N SER A 137 9.88 -4.78 4.12
CA SER A 137 9.15 -5.23 5.31
C SER A 137 8.04 -6.23 4.96
N ASN A 138 7.24 -5.95 3.92
CA ASN A 138 6.22 -6.89 3.44
C ASN A 138 6.84 -8.18 2.89
N ALA A 139 7.97 -8.10 2.20
CA ALA A 139 8.69 -9.28 1.68
C ALA A 139 9.22 -10.17 2.80
N LEU A 140 9.70 -9.60 3.92
CA LEU A 140 10.12 -10.36 5.10
C LEU A 140 8.97 -11.18 5.68
N CYS A 141 7.79 -10.59 5.82
CA CYS A 141 6.59 -11.30 6.25
C CYS A 141 6.20 -12.40 5.26
N ALA A 142 6.21 -12.09 3.96
CA ALA A 142 5.91 -13.07 2.90
C ALA A 142 6.90 -14.23 2.88
N ALA A 143 8.19 -13.96 3.15
CA ALA A 143 9.23 -14.98 3.24
C ALA A 143 8.94 -15.99 4.37
N ILE A 144 8.59 -15.49 5.57
CA ILE A 144 8.20 -16.38 6.68
C ILE A 144 6.98 -17.21 6.29
N CYS A 145 5.95 -16.59 5.69
CA CYS A 145 4.76 -17.33 5.27
C CYS A 145 5.05 -18.41 4.22
N ALA A 146 5.94 -18.12 3.27
CA ALA A 146 6.33 -19.04 2.23
C ALA A 146 7.15 -20.22 2.79
N GLU A 147 8.07 -19.95 3.72
CA GLU A 147 8.82 -20.98 4.43
C GLU A 147 7.90 -21.90 5.25
N GLU A 148 6.91 -21.32 5.97
CA GLU A 148 5.88 -22.08 6.70
C GLU A 148 5.01 -22.97 5.78
N LEU A 149 4.92 -22.63 4.50
CA LEU A 149 4.29 -23.44 3.46
C LEU A 149 5.25 -24.47 2.83
N GLY A 150 6.51 -24.52 3.27
CA GLY A 150 7.51 -25.49 2.87
C GLY A 150 8.39 -25.10 1.69
N LEU A 151 8.42 -23.80 1.30
CA LEU A 151 9.33 -23.33 0.27
C LEU A 151 10.74 -23.13 0.84
N SER A 152 11.75 -23.44 0.03
CA SER A 152 13.15 -23.13 0.34
C SER A 152 13.44 -21.64 0.16
N ILE A 153 14.50 -21.14 0.83
CA ILE A 153 14.92 -19.75 0.70
C ILE A 153 15.26 -19.36 -0.77
N ASP A 154 15.80 -20.30 -1.55
CA ASP A 154 16.10 -20.07 -2.97
C ASP A 154 14.83 -19.90 -3.82
N GLU A 155 13.76 -20.66 -3.54
CA GLU A 155 12.44 -20.46 -4.18
C GLU A 155 11.80 -19.14 -3.74
N ILE A 156 11.95 -18.78 -2.48
CA ILE A 156 11.44 -17.51 -1.91
C ILE A 156 12.10 -16.33 -2.62
N VAL A 157 13.42 -16.25 -2.67
CA VAL A 157 14.12 -15.13 -3.32
C VAL A 157 13.84 -15.06 -4.83
N ALA A 158 13.70 -16.20 -5.49
CA ALA A 158 13.31 -16.26 -6.90
C ALA A 158 11.88 -15.70 -7.11
N GLY A 159 10.95 -16.03 -6.22
CA GLY A 159 9.59 -15.49 -6.22
C GLY A 159 9.55 -13.98 -5.97
N LEU A 160 10.30 -13.50 -4.98
CA LEU A 160 10.40 -12.07 -4.65
C LEU A 160 10.89 -11.24 -5.84
N ALA A 161 11.89 -11.74 -6.59
CA ALA A 161 12.49 -11.03 -7.72
C ALA A 161 11.52 -10.77 -8.90
N VAL A 162 10.46 -11.57 -9.01
CA VAL A 162 9.45 -11.47 -10.09
C VAL A 162 8.07 -11.07 -9.56
N THR A 163 7.98 -10.73 -8.29
CA THR A 163 6.70 -10.36 -7.66
C THR A 163 6.07 -9.17 -8.37
N HIS A 164 4.80 -9.30 -8.72
CA HIS A 164 3.95 -8.25 -9.22
C HIS A 164 2.60 -8.32 -8.52
N VAL A 165 2.19 -7.21 -7.92
CA VAL A 165 0.89 -7.09 -7.24
C VAL A 165 0.09 -6.01 -7.95
N PRO A 166 -0.99 -6.35 -8.67
CA PRO A 166 -1.81 -5.36 -9.38
C PRO A 166 -2.26 -4.21 -8.47
N GLY A 167 -2.07 -2.97 -8.93
CA GLY A 167 -2.44 -1.77 -8.18
C GLY A 167 -1.61 -1.50 -6.92
N ARG A 168 -0.43 -2.11 -6.78
CA ARG A 168 0.51 -1.88 -5.69
C ARG A 168 1.90 -1.64 -6.25
N MET A 169 2.42 -0.44 -6.09
CA MET A 169 3.74 -0.03 -6.61
C MET A 169 3.97 -0.47 -8.07
N GLU A 170 2.95 -0.40 -8.92
CA GLU A 170 3.07 -0.69 -10.33
C GLU A 170 3.76 0.47 -11.06
N PHE A 171 4.86 0.18 -11.73
CA PHE A 171 5.63 1.15 -12.49
C PHE A 171 5.42 0.99 -13.99
N TYR A 172 5.04 2.07 -14.64
CA TYR A 172 4.97 2.22 -16.09
C TYR A 172 5.98 3.28 -16.51
N ARG A 173 6.96 2.94 -17.35
CA ARG A 173 8.06 3.83 -17.70
C ARG A 173 8.12 4.03 -19.21
N SER A 174 8.28 5.27 -19.65
CA SER A 174 8.57 5.56 -21.04
C SER A 174 9.97 5.05 -21.44
N THR A 175 10.13 4.69 -22.71
CA THR A 175 11.38 4.13 -23.24
C THR A 175 12.55 5.13 -23.16
N ASP A 176 12.25 6.42 -23.25
CA ASP A 176 13.22 7.52 -23.08
C ASP A 176 13.50 7.89 -21.61
N GLY A 177 12.78 7.27 -20.66
CA GLY A 177 12.91 7.51 -19.23
C GLY A 177 12.41 8.89 -18.76
N ARG A 178 11.71 9.65 -19.60
CA ARG A 178 11.22 11.00 -19.25
C ARG A 178 10.00 10.97 -18.35
N VAL A 179 9.09 10.05 -18.59
CA VAL A 179 7.83 9.93 -17.84
C VAL A 179 7.76 8.57 -17.17
N THR A 180 7.47 8.57 -15.88
CA THR A 180 7.15 7.36 -15.12
C THR A 180 5.79 7.53 -14.49
N ALA A 181 4.92 6.52 -14.58
CA ALA A 181 3.72 6.44 -13.77
C ALA A 181 3.92 5.42 -12.65
N VAL A 182 3.39 5.73 -11.47
CA VAL A 182 3.31 4.83 -10.32
C VAL A 182 1.85 4.70 -9.95
N VAL A 183 1.33 3.48 -9.97
CA VAL A 183 -0.05 3.18 -9.57
C VAL A 183 -0.03 2.43 -8.24
N ASP A 184 -0.75 2.96 -7.25
CA ASP A 184 -0.82 2.35 -5.92
C ASP A 184 -2.18 2.57 -5.24
N TYR A 185 -2.57 1.62 -4.44
CA TYR A 185 -3.83 1.67 -3.67
C TYR A 185 -3.70 2.44 -2.35
N ALA A 186 -2.58 3.07 -2.05
CA ALA A 186 -2.42 3.89 -0.85
C ALA A 186 -3.58 4.88 -0.73
N HIS A 187 -4.27 4.86 0.41
CA HIS A 187 -5.50 5.64 0.62
C HIS A 187 -5.68 6.10 2.08
N ASN A 188 -4.66 5.95 2.91
CA ASN A 188 -4.64 6.47 4.27
C ASN A 188 -3.29 7.11 4.60
N ARG A 189 -3.21 7.82 5.73
CA ARG A 189 -2.04 8.60 6.11
C ARG A 189 -0.75 7.79 6.12
N LEU A 190 -0.77 6.60 6.74
CA LEU A 190 0.43 5.75 6.87
C LEU A 190 0.94 5.27 5.51
N ALA A 191 0.02 4.81 4.65
CA ALA A 191 0.36 4.35 3.31
C ALA A 191 0.90 5.50 2.43
N PHE A 192 0.28 6.69 2.50
CA PHE A 192 0.76 7.89 1.79
C PHE A 192 2.16 8.30 2.24
N GLU A 193 2.41 8.37 3.56
CA GLU A 193 3.71 8.73 4.11
C GLU A 193 4.79 7.74 3.63
N SER A 194 4.53 6.44 3.73
CA SER A 194 5.47 5.39 3.32
C SER A 194 5.76 5.41 1.82
N LEU A 195 4.71 5.47 1.00
CA LEU A 195 4.85 5.48 -0.46
C LEU A 195 5.55 6.74 -0.96
N LEU A 196 5.04 7.91 -0.57
CA LEU A 196 5.50 9.18 -1.11
C LEU A 196 6.91 9.52 -0.63
N SER A 197 7.29 9.14 0.60
CA SER A 197 8.68 9.28 1.07
C SER A 197 9.63 8.39 0.26
N ALA A 198 9.25 7.15 -0.03
CA ALA A 198 10.03 6.25 -0.87
C ALA A 198 10.20 6.81 -2.29
N ILE A 199 9.14 7.31 -2.91
CA ILE A 199 9.19 7.93 -4.25
C ILE A 199 10.07 9.18 -4.22
N LYS A 200 9.96 10.05 -3.21
CA LYS A 200 10.80 11.24 -3.09
C LYS A 200 12.28 10.90 -2.95
N GLY A 201 12.62 9.89 -2.16
CA GLY A 201 13.99 9.42 -1.98
C GLY A 201 14.57 8.83 -3.27
N THR A 202 13.80 8.00 -3.94
CA THR A 202 14.22 7.29 -5.16
C THR A 202 14.29 8.21 -6.37
N PHE A 203 13.33 9.14 -6.54
CA PHE A 203 13.23 10.05 -7.69
C PHE A 203 13.66 11.46 -7.33
N ALA A 204 14.91 11.63 -6.85
CA ALA A 204 15.44 12.94 -6.52
C ALA A 204 15.56 13.84 -7.76
N GLY A 205 15.13 15.10 -7.66
CA GLY A 205 15.20 16.07 -8.76
C GLY A 205 14.22 15.85 -9.91
N VAL A 206 13.31 14.89 -9.82
CA VAL A 206 12.25 14.60 -10.78
C VAL A 206 10.96 15.31 -10.37
N GLU A 207 10.19 15.87 -11.31
CA GLU A 207 8.85 16.45 -11.04
C GLU A 207 7.91 15.35 -10.54
N LYS A 208 7.22 15.61 -9.42
CA LYS A 208 6.28 14.65 -8.81
C LYS A 208 4.87 15.22 -8.82
N ILE A 209 3.98 14.57 -9.57
CA ILE A 209 2.58 14.93 -9.70
C ILE A 209 1.74 13.84 -9.06
N ALA A 210 0.99 14.18 -8.00
CA ALA A 210 0.12 13.23 -7.31
C ALA A 210 -1.33 13.43 -7.73
N VAL A 211 -2.02 12.33 -8.10
CA VAL A 211 -3.45 12.31 -8.46
C VAL A 211 -4.17 11.41 -7.45
N PHE A 212 -5.10 11.96 -6.69
CA PHE A 212 -5.85 11.18 -5.71
C PHE A 212 -7.15 11.88 -5.29
N GLY A 213 -8.04 11.10 -4.67
CA GLY A 213 -9.28 11.56 -4.05
C GLY A 213 -9.42 11.04 -2.64
N ALA A 214 -10.60 11.24 -2.07
CA ALA A 214 -11.00 10.63 -0.81
C ALA A 214 -12.43 10.07 -0.92
N VAL A 215 -12.71 9.03 -0.10
CA VAL A 215 -14.01 8.37 -0.09
C VAL A 215 -15.10 9.20 0.60
N GLY A 216 -16.34 9.02 0.20
CA GLY A 216 -17.52 9.57 0.87
C GLY A 216 -18.04 8.67 1.99
N GLY A 217 -18.73 9.26 2.96
CA GLY A 217 -19.48 8.56 4.00
C GLY A 217 -18.67 7.89 5.12
N LYS A 218 -17.35 7.82 5.00
CA LYS A 218 -16.47 7.20 5.99
C LYS A 218 -15.05 7.79 5.93
N ALA A 219 -14.22 7.48 6.93
CA ALA A 219 -12.79 7.85 6.97
C ALA A 219 -12.56 9.34 6.63
N LEU A 220 -13.36 10.24 7.24
CA LEU A 220 -13.36 11.68 6.94
C LEU A 220 -12.02 12.35 7.20
N GLU A 221 -11.22 11.81 8.11
CA GLU A 221 -9.86 12.26 8.40
C GLU A 221 -8.95 12.23 7.18
N ARG A 222 -9.20 11.35 6.21
CA ARG A 222 -8.42 11.23 4.96
C ARG A 222 -8.47 12.50 4.12
N ARG A 223 -9.58 13.26 4.18
CA ARG A 223 -9.74 14.53 3.44
C ARG A 223 -8.74 15.60 3.90
N ARG A 224 -8.28 15.50 5.16
CA ARG A 224 -7.22 16.34 5.71
C ARG A 224 -5.86 15.66 5.55
N ASP A 225 -5.75 14.42 5.96
CA ASP A 225 -4.48 13.72 6.11
C ASP A 225 -3.78 13.45 4.78
N LEU A 226 -4.51 13.09 3.71
CA LEU A 226 -3.90 12.78 2.42
C LEU A 226 -3.27 14.01 1.76
N PRO A 227 -3.95 15.17 1.61
CA PRO A 227 -3.34 16.36 1.03
C PRO A 227 -2.21 16.93 1.92
N GLU A 228 -2.33 16.90 3.26
CA GLU A 228 -1.24 17.31 4.16
C GLU A 228 0.03 16.48 3.95
N VAL A 229 -0.11 15.17 3.78
CA VAL A 229 1.02 14.28 3.52
C VAL A 229 1.55 14.50 2.11
N ALA A 230 0.69 14.49 1.10
CA ALA A 230 1.09 14.65 -0.29
C ALA A 230 1.88 15.95 -0.52
N ALA A 231 1.48 17.04 0.11
CA ALA A 231 2.16 18.34 -0.02
C ALA A 231 3.60 18.36 0.50
N LYS A 232 4.03 17.39 1.31
CA LYS A 232 5.43 17.28 1.76
C LYS A 232 6.34 16.64 0.70
N TYR A 233 5.77 15.88 -0.20
CA TYR A 233 6.50 14.97 -1.08
C TYR A 233 6.30 15.25 -2.57
N ALA A 234 5.11 15.69 -2.97
CA ALA A 234 4.79 16.06 -4.35
C ALA A 234 5.13 17.52 -4.66
N ASP A 235 5.40 17.81 -5.92
CA ASP A 235 5.59 19.17 -6.43
C ASP A 235 4.24 19.78 -6.88
N ARG A 236 3.27 18.92 -7.24
CA ARG A 236 1.93 19.29 -7.69
C ARG A 236 0.92 18.22 -7.31
N ILE A 237 -0.31 18.62 -7.02
CA ILE A 237 -1.42 17.73 -6.69
C ILE A 237 -2.58 17.98 -7.65
N ILE A 238 -3.21 16.91 -8.12
CA ILE A 238 -4.50 16.94 -8.81
C ILE A 238 -5.49 16.17 -7.93
N LEU A 239 -6.48 16.89 -7.40
CA LEU A 239 -7.57 16.30 -6.63
C LEU A 239 -8.66 15.82 -7.57
N THR A 240 -9.19 14.62 -7.32
CA THR A 240 -10.19 14.00 -8.17
C THR A 240 -11.17 13.15 -7.37
N THR A 241 -12.18 12.62 -8.04
CA THR A 241 -13.13 11.68 -7.41
C THR A 241 -12.45 10.33 -7.14
N ASP A 242 -12.75 9.78 -5.96
CA ASP A 242 -12.50 8.38 -5.60
C ASP A 242 -13.85 7.66 -5.54
N ASP A 243 -14.32 7.19 -4.40
CA ASP A 243 -15.62 6.58 -4.15
C ASP A 243 -16.52 7.56 -3.39
N PRO A 244 -17.23 8.47 -4.06
CA PRO A 244 -17.99 9.52 -3.37
C PRO A 244 -19.22 9.00 -2.63
N TRP A 245 -19.71 7.80 -2.97
CA TRP A 245 -20.95 7.24 -2.48
C TRP A 245 -22.11 8.22 -2.68
N THR A 246 -22.70 8.75 -1.60
CA THR A 246 -23.84 9.68 -1.67
C THR A 246 -23.45 11.16 -1.50
N GLU A 247 -22.15 11.46 -1.33
CA GLU A 247 -21.67 12.82 -1.20
C GLU A 247 -21.32 13.44 -2.56
N ASP A 248 -21.36 14.77 -2.64
CA ASP A 248 -20.89 15.49 -3.82
C ASP A 248 -19.37 15.42 -3.92
N PRO A 249 -18.80 14.87 -5.00
CA PRO A 249 -17.34 14.82 -5.19
C PRO A 249 -16.67 16.20 -5.11
N ALA A 250 -17.35 17.25 -5.56
CA ALA A 250 -16.82 18.61 -5.49
C ALA A 250 -16.65 19.10 -4.04
N ASP A 251 -17.58 18.72 -3.15
CA ASP A 251 -17.48 19.07 -1.73
C ASP A 251 -16.37 18.28 -1.04
N ILE A 252 -16.15 17.03 -1.42
CA ILE A 252 -15.02 16.23 -0.91
C ILE A 252 -13.69 16.87 -1.34
N CYS A 253 -13.53 17.19 -2.62
CA CYS A 253 -12.31 17.84 -3.14
C CYS A 253 -12.08 19.21 -2.48
N ARG A 254 -13.11 20.03 -2.29
CA ARG A 254 -13.01 21.32 -1.60
C ARG A 254 -12.49 21.16 -0.16
N GLN A 255 -12.95 20.17 0.59
CA GLN A 255 -12.43 19.87 1.93
C GLN A 255 -10.97 19.43 1.90
N MET A 256 -10.54 18.74 0.85
CA MET A 256 -9.15 18.37 0.64
C MET A 256 -8.28 19.58 0.27
N GLU A 257 -8.79 20.49 -0.55
CA GLU A 257 -8.12 21.78 -0.88
C GLU A 257 -7.86 22.63 0.36
N GLU A 258 -8.83 22.70 1.28
CA GLU A 258 -8.72 23.46 2.53
C GLU A 258 -7.59 22.95 3.44
N ALA A 259 -7.16 21.70 3.28
CA ALA A 259 -6.07 21.08 4.02
C ALA A 259 -4.68 21.28 3.37
N LEU A 260 -4.63 21.80 2.14
CA LEU A 260 -3.36 22.08 1.48
C LEU A 260 -2.70 23.35 2.03
N PRO A 261 -1.37 23.41 2.08
CA PRO A 261 -0.66 24.65 2.42
C PRO A 261 -1.02 25.79 1.46
N VAL A 262 -1.15 27.00 1.98
CA VAL A 262 -1.49 28.18 1.18
C VAL A 262 -0.49 28.36 0.03
N GLY A 263 -1.02 28.42 -1.20
CA GLY A 263 -0.22 28.59 -2.41
C GLY A 263 0.46 27.31 -2.92
N PHE A 264 0.15 26.16 -2.34
CA PHE A 264 0.65 24.89 -2.89
C PHE A 264 0.08 24.65 -4.29
N PRO A 265 0.89 24.24 -5.29
CA PRO A 265 0.42 24.00 -6.66
C PRO A 265 -0.56 22.83 -6.72
N HIS A 266 -1.83 23.10 -6.94
CA HIS A 266 -2.87 22.08 -7.08
C HIS A 266 -3.96 22.50 -8.06
N GLU A 267 -4.68 21.51 -8.54
CA GLU A 267 -5.85 21.66 -9.41
C GLU A 267 -6.89 20.59 -9.03
N THR A 268 -8.16 20.86 -9.29
CA THR A 268 -9.25 19.92 -9.07
C THR A 268 -9.89 19.56 -10.41
N VAL A 269 -9.89 18.26 -10.74
CA VAL A 269 -10.54 17.69 -11.91
C VAL A 269 -11.38 16.50 -11.46
N LEU A 270 -12.70 16.66 -11.41
CA LEU A 270 -13.58 15.67 -10.78
C LEU A 270 -13.63 14.34 -11.52
N ASP A 271 -13.64 14.34 -12.86
CA ASP A 271 -13.52 13.11 -13.62
C ASP A 271 -12.12 12.53 -13.49
N ARG A 272 -12.01 11.30 -12.97
CA ARG A 272 -10.72 10.68 -12.67
C ARG A 272 -9.89 10.42 -13.91
N ALA A 273 -10.50 9.98 -15.00
CA ALA A 273 -9.76 9.74 -16.24
C ALA A 273 -9.21 11.06 -16.80
N ALA A 274 -10.03 12.11 -16.82
CA ALA A 274 -9.60 13.45 -17.23
C ALA A 274 -8.52 14.03 -16.28
N ALA A 275 -8.57 13.74 -14.99
CA ALA A 275 -7.53 14.13 -14.03
C ALA A 275 -6.19 13.46 -14.33
N ILE A 276 -6.22 12.17 -14.70
CA ILE A 276 -5.05 11.41 -15.11
C ILE A 276 -4.51 11.94 -16.44
N ASP A 277 -5.37 12.16 -17.45
CA ASP A 277 -4.99 12.78 -18.72
C ASP A 277 -4.25 14.11 -18.49
N HIS A 278 -4.82 14.95 -17.61
CA HIS A 278 -4.24 16.25 -17.27
C HIS A 278 -2.88 16.11 -16.56
N ALA A 279 -2.71 15.13 -15.67
CA ALA A 279 -1.45 14.87 -14.98
C ALA A 279 -0.33 14.50 -15.98
N PHE A 280 -0.64 13.65 -16.96
CA PHE A 280 0.32 13.30 -18.01
C PHE A 280 0.63 14.48 -18.92
N ASP A 281 -0.36 15.30 -19.25
CA ASP A 281 -0.15 16.55 -19.99
C ASP A 281 0.81 17.51 -19.27
N LEU A 282 0.69 17.63 -17.94
CA LEU A 282 1.60 18.42 -17.13
C LEU A 282 3.01 17.81 -17.10
N ALA A 283 3.11 16.50 -16.99
CA ALA A 283 4.39 15.77 -17.03
C ALA A 283 5.13 15.99 -18.35
N GLU A 284 4.42 15.96 -19.47
CA GLU A 284 4.99 16.23 -20.81
C GLU A 284 5.50 17.68 -20.94
N LYS A 285 4.78 18.64 -20.36
CA LYS A 285 5.05 20.07 -20.48
C LYS A 285 6.09 20.59 -19.50
N CYS A 286 6.44 19.83 -18.45
CA CYS A 286 7.33 20.33 -17.38
C CYS A 286 8.81 20.50 -17.81
N GLY A 287 9.20 19.99 -18.98
CA GLY A 287 10.54 20.16 -19.56
C GLY A 287 11.66 19.37 -18.85
N ARG A 288 11.31 18.53 -17.85
CA ARG A 288 12.22 17.65 -17.11
C ARG A 288 11.60 16.26 -16.93
N ARG A 289 12.32 15.32 -16.32
CA ARG A 289 11.75 14.03 -15.94
C ARG A 289 10.60 14.22 -14.98
N ALA A 290 9.55 13.44 -15.12
CA ALA A 290 8.37 13.48 -14.27
C ALA A 290 7.93 12.09 -13.79
N VAL A 291 7.39 12.05 -12.56
CA VAL A 291 6.70 10.89 -12.00
C VAL A 291 5.25 11.28 -11.72
N VAL A 292 4.31 10.60 -12.35
CA VAL A 292 2.87 10.74 -12.12
C VAL A 292 2.45 9.62 -11.16
N MET A 293 1.96 9.98 -9.99
CA MET A 293 1.55 9.05 -8.93
C MET A 293 0.02 9.00 -8.89
N LEU A 294 -0.55 7.87 -9.30
CA LEU A 294 -1.98 7.60 -9.30
C LEU A 294 -2.31 6.79 -8.04
N LEU A 295 -3.00 7.44 -7.08
CA LEU A 295 -3.14 6.91 -5.73
C LEU A 295 -4.62 6.73 -5.34
N GLY A 296 -4.88 5.73 -4.48
CA GLY A 296 -6.18 5.45 -3.88
C GLY A 296 -6.93 4.29 -4.50
N LYS A 297 -6.98 4.20 -5.83
CA LYS A 297 -7.76 3.18 -6.55
C LYS A 297 -6.94 1.96 -6.99
N GLY A 298 -5.68 2.13 -7.34
CA GLY A 298 -4.83 1.02 -7.79
C GLY A 298 -5.44 0.26 -8.97
N SER A 299 -5.72 -1.03 -8.78
CA SER A 299 -6.37 -1.92 -9.75
C SER A 299 -7.90 -2.02 -9.61
N ASP A 300 -8.54 -1.16 -8.80
CA ASP A 300 -9.98 -1.17 -8.61
C ASP A 300 -10.68 -0.72 -9.89
N ALA A 301 -11.52 -1.60 -10.44
CA ALA A 301 -12.25 -1.40 -11.69
C ALA A 301 -13.68 -0.86 -11.47
N THR A 302 -14.01 -0.49 -10.24
CA THR A 302 -15.33 0.03 -9.90
C THR A 302 -15.25 1.35 -9.15
N GLN A 303 -16.28 2.16 -9.25
CA GLN A 303 -16.49 3.37 -8.47
C GLN A 303 -17.78 3.26 -7.69
N HIS A 304 -17.74 3.51 -6.38
CA HIS A 304 -18.92 3.49 -5.53
C HIS A 304 -19.60 4.85 -5.55
N VAL A 305 -20.77 4.91 -6.18
CA VAL A 305 -21.63 6.09 -6.31
C VAL A 305 -22.98 5.88 -5.64
N ALA A 306 -23.85 6.89 -5.63
CA ALA A 306 -25.16 6.81 -4.98
C ALA A 306 -26.08 5.70 -5.53
N SER A 307 -25.94 5.36 -6.81
CA SER A 307 -26.68 4.29 -7.48
C SER A 307 -26.13 2.88 -7.21
N GLY A 308 -24.93 2.76 -6.64
CA GLY A 308 -24.21 1.50 -6.41
C GLY A 308 -22.79 1.53 -6.97
N TYR A 309 -22.34 0.43 -7.55
CA TYR A 309 -21.03 0.34 -8.18
C TYR A 309 -21.12 0.50 -9.68
N GLU A 310 -20.31 1.36 -10.25
CA GLU A 310 -20.18 1.59 -11.69
C GLU A 310 -18.81 1.13 -12.15
N ASP A 311 -18.74 0.47 -13.33
CA ASP A 311 -17.46 0.05 -13.91
C ASP A 311 -16.67 1.26 -14.41
N VAL A 312 -15.38 1.30 -14.10
CA VAL A 312 -14.45 2.34 -14.54
C VAL A 312 -13.15 1.71 -15.08
N GLU A 313 -12.45 2.44 -15.93
CA GLU A 313 -11.09 2.03 -16.29
C GLU A 313 -10.18 2.17 -15.08
N THR A 314 -9.33 1.18 -14.85
CA THR A 314 -8.38 1.20 -13.74
C THR A 314 -7.26 2.21 -14.00
N ASP A 315 -6.66 2.75 -12.94
CA ASP A 315 -5.50 3.61 -13.02
C ASP A 315 -4.34 2.93 -13.79
N SER A 316 -4.18 1.63 -13.64
CA SER A 316 -3.17 0.83 -14.35
C SER A 316 -3.38 0.82 -15.86
N VAL A 317 -4.62 0.69 -16.33
CA VAL A 317 -4.96 0.74 -17.77
C VAL A 317 -4.70 2.14 -18.34
N LEU A 318 -5.10 3.18 -17.61
CA LEU A 318 -4.88 4.57 -18.01
C LEU A 318 -3.38 4.90 -18.06
N ALA A 319 -2.62 4.52 -17.03
CA ALA A 319 -1.17 4.73 -17.00
C ALA A 319 -0.46 4.05 -18.18
N ALA A 320 -0.76 2.77 -18.43
CA ALA A 320 -0.19 2.02 -19.54
C ALA A 320 -0.49 2.68 -20.90
N ARG A 321 -1.74 3.17 -21.09
CA ARG A 321 -2.16 3.87 -22.31
C ARG A 321 -1.34 5.16 -22.54
N HIS A 322 -1.16 5.97 -21.51
CA HIS A 322 -0.40 7.21 -21.60
C HIS A 322 1.07 6.98 -21.90
N ILE A 323 1.69 6.01 -21.23
CA ILE A 323 3.10 5.66 -21.52
C ILE A 323 3.24 5.14 -22.95
N ALA A 324 2.35 4.27 -23.43
CA ALA A 324 2.38 3.81 -24.82
C ALA A 324 2.18 4.96 -25.84
N ALA A 325 1.31 5.92 -25.53
CA ALA A 325 1.09 7.12 -26.36
C ALA A 325 2.31 8.05 -26.35
N HIS A 326 3.03 8.17 -25.25
CA HIS A 326 4.30 8.90 -25.17
C HIS A 326 5.35 8.24 -26.07
N ASP A 327 5.53 6.92 -25.97
CA ASP A 327 6.53 6.16 -26.71
C ASP A 327 6.27 6.11 -28.21
N ALA A 328 5.04 6.39 -28.66
CA ALA A 328 4.65 6.41 -30.07
C ALA A 328 4.91 7.75 -30.78
N ARG A 329 5.35 8.79 -30.06
CA ARG A 329 5.67 10.13 -30.60
C ARG A 329 7.10 10.23 -31.10
#